data_4319351fe2437efe68e2ad03b46029c6
#
_entry.id   4319351fe2437efe68e2ad03b46029c6
#
_cell.length_a   1.000
_cell.length_b   1.000
_cell.length_c   1.000
_cell.angle_alpha   90.00
_cell.angle_beta   90.00
_cell.angle_gamma   90.00
#
_symmetry.space_group_name_H-M   'P 1'
#
loop_
_entity.id
_entity.type
_entity.pdbx_description
1 polymer ?
#
loop_
_entity_poly.entity_id
_entity_poly.type
_entity_poly.pdbx_seq_one_letter_code
_entity_poly.pdbx_strand_id
1 'polypeptide(L)'
;MQFCKGAFTVDEIEHTGAPDRLTIRARSADFRETLNTRREKSWHKTTVGEVVKEIAARHKLKMALGKDLSDKPVEHIDQTNESDGSFLMRLARQYGAIASVKNGNLLFIRQGQGKSATGKPLPVITITRKDGDSHRFTLADRGAYTGVIASWLHTREPAKKESTTVKRKRRTKKQKKEPEAKQGDYLVGTDENVLVLNRTYANRSNAERAAKMQWERL
;
A
#
# COMPACT_ATOMS: atom_id res chain seq x y z
N MET A 1 31.98 7.86 6.99
CA MET A 1 31.09 7.18 6.03
C MET A 1 30.19 8.23 5.39
N GLN A 2 30.33 8.49 4.09
CA GLN A 2 29.57 9.56 3.42
C GLN A 2 28.27 8.93 2.88
N PHE A 3 27.15 9.21 3.54
CA PHE A 3 25.85 8.78 3.02
C PHE A 3 25.41 9.74 1.93
N CYS A 4 25.22 9.24 0.71
CA CYS A 4 24.58 10.01 -0.36
C CYS A 4 23.11 10.23 0.02
N LYS A 5 22.78 11.46 0.41
CA LYS A 5 21.48 11.80 1.04
C LYS A 5 20.42 12.27 0.06
N GLY A 6 20.72 12.29 -1.25
CA GLY A 6 19.80 12.74 -2.27
C GLY A 6 19.63 14.25 -2.36
N ALA A 7 18.86 14.69 -3.35
CA ALA A 7 18.45 16.09 -3.51
C ALA A 7 17.12 16.33 -2.81
N PHE A 8 17.00 17.47 -2.13
CA PHE A 8 15.80 17.87 -1.40
C PHE A 8 15.43 19.30 -1.75
N THR A 9 14.15 19.57 -1.81
CA THR A 9 13.61 20.94 -1.97
C THR A 9 13.33 21.50 -0.59
N VAL A 10 13.90 22.68 -0.30
CA VAL A 10 13.70 23.37 0.98
C VAL A 10 12.27 23.91 1.05
N ASP A 11 11.55 23.56 2.11
CA ASP A 11 10.18 24.00 2.37
C ASP A 11 10.11 25.15 3.37
N GLU A 12 10.97 25.09 4.38
CA GLU A 12 10.88 25.98 5.53
C GLU A 12 12.28 26.24 6.08
N ILE A 13 12.53 27.50 6.40
CA ILE A 13 13.73 27.94 7.09
C ILE A 13 13.25 28.71 8.32
N GLU A 14 13.62 28.24 9.49
CA GLU A 14 13.28 28.82 10.79
C GLU A 14 14.56 29.25 11.51
N HIS A 15 14.61 30.48 11.98
CA HIS A 15 15.67 30.98 12.84
C HIS A 15 15.10 31.31 14.21
N THR A 16 15.69 30.76 15.26
CA THR A 16 15.35 31.05 16.66
C THR A 16 16.61 31.50 17.40
N GLY A 17 16.51 32.38 18.34
CA GLY A 17 17.60 32.87 19.20
C GLY A 17 17.06 33.17 20.59
N ALA A 18 17.81 33.26 21.68
CA ALA A 18 19.17 32.86 22.05
C ALA A 18 19.16 31.56 22.84
N PRO A 19 20.02 30.56 22.53
CA PRO A 19 21.09 30.62 21.54
C PRO A 19 20.53 30.48 20.11
N ASP A 20 21.28 31.01 19.17
CA ASP A 20 20.89 31.00 17.76
C ASP A 20 20.83 29.59 17.20
N ARG A 21 19.69 29.25 16.59
CA ARG A 21 19.43 27.97 15.94
C ARG A 21 18.79 28.20 14.58
N LEU A 22 19.37 27.61 13.55
CA LEU A 22 18.79 27.55 12.22
C LEU A 22 18.23 26.13 11.95
N THR A 23 16.94 26.05 11.71
CA THR A 23 16.27 24.81 11.33
C THR A 23 15.86 24.88 9.87
N ILE A 24 16.36 23.96 9.04
CA ILE A 24 16.00 23.85 7.63
C ILE A 24 15.18 22.57 7.47
N ARG A 25 13.92 22.71 7.01
CA ARG A 25 13.06 21.57 6.63
C ARG A 25 13.01 21.46 5.12
N ALA A 26 13.18 20.24 4.62
CA ALA A 26 13.21 19.96 3.19
C ALA A 26 12.52 18.66 2.86
N ARG A 27 11.93 18.55 1.66
CA ARG A 27 11.25 17.36 1.15
C ARG A 27 11.97 16.79 -0.06
N SER A 28 11.84 15.47 -0.23
CA SER A 28 12.47 14.76 -1.37
C SER A 28 11.75 14.96 -2.70
N ALA A 29 10.61 15.65 -2.70
CA ALA A 29 9.83 15.95 -3.91
C ALA A 29 9.20 17.33 -3.78
N ASP A 30 9.10 18.03 -4.89
CA ASP A 30 8.32 19.25 -4.97
C ASP A 30 6.85 18.88 -5.17
N PHE A 31 6.08 18.95 -4.09
CA PHE A 31 4.63 18.72 -4.12
C PHE A 31 3.83 19.99 -4.46
N ARG A 32 4.51 21.14 -4.68
CA ARG A 32 3.81 22.42 -4.82
C ARG A 32 3.16 22.59 -6.18
N GLU A 33 3.74 22.05 -7.27
CA GLU A 33 3.30 22.43 -8.61
C GLU A 33 2.39 21.42 -9.30
N THR A 34 2.69 20.14 -9.32
CA THR A 34 1.97 19.23 -10.21
C THR A 34 1.31 18.04 -9.54
N LEU A 35 1.95 17.43 -8.54
CA LEU A 35 1.42 16.25 -7.85
C LEU A 35 0.18 16.53 -7.00
N ASN A 36 -0.03 17.78 -6.57
CA ASN A 36 -1.18 18.22 -5.79
C ASN A 36 -2.34 18.75 -6.64
N THR A 37 -2.17 18.89 -7.96
CA THR A 37 -3.27 19.28 -8.85
C THR A 37 -4.35 18.21 -8.84
N ARG A 38 -5.57 18.60 -8.51
CA ARG A 38 -6.72 17.71 -8.52
C ARG A 38 -7.15 17.41 -9.94
N ARG A 39 -7.52 16.16 -10.19
CA ARG A 39 -7.90 15.67 -11.50
C ARG A 39 -9.09 14.74 -11.41
N GLU A 40 -9.74 14.56 -12.56
CA GLU A 40 -10.78 13.56 -12.75
C GLU A 40 -10.34 12.62 -13.87
N LYS A 41 -10.23 11.34 -13.54
CA LYS A 41 -9.90 10.30 -14.50
C LYS A 41 -10.37 8.94 -14.02
N SER A 42 -10.89 8.15 -14.96
CA SER A 42 -11.26 6.76 -14.74
C SER A 42 -10.32 5.82 -15.49
N TRP A 43 -9.91 4.76 -14.86
CA TRP A 43 -9.17 3.66 -15.49
C TRP A 43 -10.02 2.40 -15.46
N HIS A 44 -10.08 1.71 -16.61
CA HIS A 44 -10.86 0.51 -16.79
C HIS A 44 -9.98 -0.58 -17.42
N LYS A 45 -10.11 -1.83 -16.94
CA LYS A 45 -9.46 -3.02 -17.51
C LYS A 45 -7.97 -2.80 -17.81
N THR A 46 -7.24 -2.25 -16.86
CA THR A 46 -5.82 -1.91 -16.95
C THR A 46 -5.01 -2.62 -15.87
N THR A 47 -3.73 -2.31 -15.75
CA THR A 47 -2.86 -2.81 -14.68
C THR A 47 -2.37 -1.67 -13.79
N VAL A 48 -1.93 -2.03 -12.57
CA VAL A 48 -1.29 -1.06 -11.67
C VAL A 48 -0.07 -0.44 -12.35
N GLY A 49 0.68 -1.23 -13.12
CA GLY A 49 1.86 -0.75 -13.86
C GLY A 49 1.53 0.34 -14.86
N GLU A 50 0.47 0.18 -15.64
CA GLU A 50 0.04 1.18 -16.63
C GLU A 50 -0.44 2.47 -15.97
N VAL A 51 -1.22 2.36 -14.89
CA VAL A 51 -1.68 3.51 -14.11
C VAL A 51 -0.50 4.31 -13.55
N VAL A 52 0.44 3.64 -12.88
CA VAL A 52 1.62 4.28 -12.29
C VAL A 52 2.52 4.87 -13.37
N LYS A 53 2.70 4.17 -14.51
CA LYS A 53 3.49 4.65 -15.65
C LYS A 53 2.92 5.93 -16.25
N GLU A 54 1.61 6.00 -16.43
CA GLU A 54 0.94 7.19 -16.96
C GLU A 54 1.14 8.39 -16.04
N ILE A 55 0.95 8.20 -14.72
CA ILE A 55 1.15 9.27 -13.75
C ILE A 55 2.62 9.69 -13.70
N ALA A 56 3.56 8.75 -13.70
CA ALA A 56 4.98 9.06 -13.74
C ALA A 56 5.37 9.90 -14.98
N ALA A 57 4.85 9.52 -16.16
CA ALA A 57 5.07 10.24 -17.42
C ALA A 57 4.52 11.68 -17.36
N ARG A 58 3.32 11.86 -16.78
CA ARG A 58 2.70 13.18 -16.60
C ARG A 58 3.57 14.13 -15.79
N HIS A 59 4.26 13.62 -14.80
CA HIS A 59 5.15 14.40 -13.93
C HIS A 59 6.62 14.34 -14.34
N LYS A 60 6.95 13.80 -15.50
CA LYS A 60 8.32 13.64 -16.01
C LYS A 60 9.23 12.86 -15.03
N LEU A 61 8.63 11.93 -14.25
CA LEU A 61 9.33 11.10 -13.29
C LEU A 61 9.70 9.76 -13.94
N LYS A 62 10.86 9.22 -13.56
CA LYS A 62 11.22 7.85 -13.90
C LYS A 62 10.45 6.89 -13.00
N MET A 63 9.85 5.85 -13.57
CA MET A 63 9.11 4.85 -12.81
C MET A 63 10.04 3.81 -12.20
N ALA A 64 9.90 3.57 -10.89
CA ALA A 64 10.53 2.47 -10.19
C ALA A 64 9.43 1.63 -9.51
N LEU A 65 8.96 0.61 -10.22
CA LEU A 65 7.82 -0.24 -9.84
C LEU A 65 8.29 -1.64 -9.46
N GLY A 66 7.75 -2.17 -8.35
CA GLY A 66 7.97 -3.56 -7.97
C GLY A 66 7.39 -4.52 -9.00
N LYS A 67 8.18 -5.52 -9.43
CA LYS A 67 7.76 -6.49 -10.46
C LYS A 67 6.47 -7.24 -10.09
N ASP A 68 6.27 -7.51 -8.82
CA ASP A 68 5.10 -8.19 -8.27
C ASP A 68 3.81 -7.34 -8.29
N LEU A 69 3.94 -6.04 -8.54
CA LEU A 69 2.83 -5.08 -8.60
C LEU A 69 2.47 -4.69 -10.03
N SER A 70 3.41 -4.81 -10.98
CA SER A 70 3.23 -4.35 -12.37
C SER A 70 1.98 -4.92 -13.02
N ASP A 71 1.82 -6.23 -12.93
CA ASP A 71 0.79 -6.98 -13.67
C ASP A 71 -0.51 -7.16 -12.87
N LYS A 72 -0.64 -6.48 -11.71
CA LYS A 72 -1.86 -6.56 -10.92
C LYS A 72 -3.02 -5.91 -11.65
N PRO A 73 -4.12 -6.65 -11.90
CA PRO A 73 -5.23 -6.12 -12.66
C PRO A 73 -6.00 -5.05 -11.88
N VAL A 74 -6.40 -4.02 -12.57
CA VAL A 74 -7.32 -2.98 -12.14
C VAL A 74 -8.54 -3.02 -13.03
N GLU A 75 -9.64 -3.59 -12.56
CA GLU A 75 -10.88 -3.66 -13.33
C GLU A 75 -11.47 -2.27 -13.55
N HIS A 76 -11.53 -1.49 -12.47
CA HIS A 76 -12.04 -0.13 -12.47
C HIS A 76 -11.54 0.62 -11.25
N ILE A 77 -11.06 1.84 -11.45
CA ILE A 77 -10.69 2.78 -10.41
C ILE A 77 -10.86 4.21 -10.90
N ASP A 78 -11.46 5.05 -10.07
CA ASP A 78 -11.67 6.45 -10.36
C ASP A 78 -10.77 7.33 -9.49
N GLN A 79 -10.23 8.36 -10.11
CA GLN A 79 -9.66 9.53 -9.47
C GLN A 79 -10.69 10.65 -9.61
N THR A 80 -11.42 10.95 -8.54
CA THR A 80 -12.50 11.93 -8.55
C THR A 80 -12.10 13.11 -7.69
N ASN A 81 -11.84 14.25 -8.32
CA ASN A 81 -11.37 15.48 -7.67
C ASN A 81 -10.21 15.22 -6.68
N GLU A 82 -9.34 14.30 -7.04
CA GLU A 82 -8.24 13.81 -6.21
C GLU A 82 -6.89 14.15 -6.89
N SER A 83 -5.89 14.53 -6.09
CA SER A 83 -4.54 14.77 -6.62
C SER A 83 -3.84 13.47 -7.00
N ASP A 84 -2.91 13.53 -7.96
CA ASP A 84 -2.13 12.36 -8.38
C ASP A 84 -1.35 11.75 -7.19
N GLY A 85 -0.83 12.59 -6.29
CA GLY A 85 -0.17 12.12 -5.07
C GLY A 85 -1.08 11.36 -4.12
N SER A 86 -2.29 11.90 -3.84
CA SER A 86 -3.29 11.23 -3.00
C SER A 86 -3.79 9.95 -3.63
N PHE A 87 -4.04 9.97 -4.94
CA PHE A 87 -4.47 8.80 -5.70
C PHE A 87 -3.45 7.67 -5.64
N LEU A 88 -2.16 7.98 -5.87
CA LEU A 88 -1.07 7.00 -5.77
C LEU A 88 -0.95 6.41 -4.36
N MET A 89 -1.09 7.23 -3.31
CA MET A 89 -1.09 6.74 -1.94
C MET A 89 -2.29 5.82 -1.66
N ARG A 90 -3.47 6.17 -2.16
CA ARG A 90 -4.67 5.34 -2.03
C ARG A 90 -4.50 4.01 -2.77
N LEU A 91 -4.00 4.05 -4.01
CA LEU A 91 -3.69 2.86 -4.80
C LEU A 91 -2.64 1.99 -4.10
N ALA A 92 -1.56 2.60 -3.58
CA ALA A 92 -0.52 1.89 -2.85
C ALA A 92 -1.07 1.15 -1.63
N ARG A 93 -1.94 1.80 -0.83
CA ARG A 93 -2.60 1.16 0.32
C ARG A 93 -3.41 -0.07 -0.08
N GLN A 94 -4.08 -0.05 -1.24
CA GLN A 94 -4.87 -1.20 -1.72
C GLN A 94 -4.02 -2.42 -2.08
N TYR A 95 -2.74 -2.21 -2.42
CA TYR A 95 -1.82 -3.27 -2.84
C TYR A 95 -0.69 -3.54 -1.85
N GLY A 96 -0.72 -2.93 -0.64
CA GLY A 96 0.35 -3.05 0.35
C GLY A 96 1.67 -2.48 -0.12
N ALA A 97 1.61 -1.46 -0.95
CA ALA A 97 2.76 -0.77 -1.50
C ALA A 97 2.99 0.58 -0.81
N ILE A 98 4.15 1.15 -1.06
CA ILE A 98 4.49 2.54 -0.75
C ILE A 98 4.64 3.28 -2.07
N ALA A 99 3.95 4.42 -2.19
CA ALA A 99 4.18 5.39 -3.25
C ALA A 99 5.03 6.55 -2.69
N SER A 100 6.13 6.88 -3.34
CA SER A 100 7.02 7.97 -2.94
C SER A 100 7.80 8.50 -4.13
N VAL A 101 8.11 9.78 -4.12
CA VAL A 101 9.00 10.38 -5.13
C VAL A 101 10.36 10.63 -4.50
N LYS A 102 11.42 10.09 -5.09
CA LYS A 102 12.81 10.29 -4.65
C LYS A 102 13.74 10.43 -5.85
N ASN A 103 14.58 11.46 -5.85
CA ASN A 103 15.59 11.69 -6.90
C ASN A 103 15.02 11.62 -8.32
N GLY A 104 13.86 12.24 -8.57
CA GLY A 104 13.21 12.22 -9.88
C GLY A 104 12.61 10.86 -10.28
N ASN A 105 12.49 9.92 -9.33
CA ASN A 105 11.86 8.62 -9.55
C ASN A 105 10.57 8.51 -8.75
N LEU A 106 9.50 8.07 -9.38
CA LEU A 106 8.28 7.61 -8.72
C LEU A 106 8.48 6.16 -8.30
N LEU A 107 8.64 5.95 -6.99
CA LEU A 107 8.75 4.63 -6.38
C LEU A 107 7.35 4.10 -6.09
N PHE A 108 7.06 2.88 -6.54
CA PHE A 108 5.85 2.16 -6.17
C PHE A 108 6.22 0.71 -5.89
N ILE A 109 6.56 0.43 -4.65
CA ILE A 109 7.17 -0.83 -4.22
C ILE A 109 6.45 -1.39 -2.99
N ARG A 110 6.47 -2.71 -2.83
CA ARG A 110 5.93 -3.36 -1.64
C ARG A 110 6.83 -3.10 -0.43
N GLN A 111 6.22 -2.83 0.70
CA GLN A 111 6.93 -2.61 1.97
C GLN A 111 7.50 -3.94 2.52
N GLY A 112 8.61 -3.86 3.25
CA GLY A 112 9.11 -4.98 4.07
C GLY A 112 9.83 -6.12 3.32
N GLN A 113 10.02 -6.01 2.00
CA GLN A 113 10.68 -7.09 1.24
C GLN A 113 12.22 -7.13 1.35
N GLY A 114 12.84 -6.20 2.06
CA GLY A 114 14.31 -6.12 2.15
C GLY A 114 15.01 -5.95 0.79
N LYS A 115 14.31 -5.43 -0.22
CA LYS A 115 14.80 -5.24 -1.58
C LYS A 115 14.75 -3.78 -1.99
N SER A 116 15.68 -3.39 -2.85
CA SER A 116 15.65 -2.09 -3.53
C SER A 116 14.53 -2.03 -4.57
N ALA A 117 14.23 -0.83 -5.09
CA ALA A 117 13.27 -0.64 -6.18
C ALA A 117 13.62 -1.43 -7.46
N THR A 118 14.90 -1.77 -7.66
CA THR A 118 15.38 -2.61 -8.77
C THR A 118 15.32 -4.11 -8.47
N GLY A 119 14.84 -4.50 -7.30
CA GLY A 119 14.71 -5.89 -6.86
C GLY A 119 15.98 -6.51 -6.29
N LYS A 120 17.07 -5.74 -6.13
CA LYS A 120 18.31 -6.22 -5.48
C LYS A 120 18.09 -6.29 -3.96
N PRO A 121 18.56 -7.33 -3.26
CA PRO A 121 18.50 -7.39 -1.82
C PRO A 121 19.26 -6.20 -1.21
N LEU A 122 18.69 -5.61 -0.17
CA LEU A 122 19.36 -4.58 0.60
C LEU A 122 20.46 -5.22 1.47
N PRO A 123 21.60 -4.55 1.66
CA PRO A 123 22.63 -5.06 2.54
C PRO A 123 22.10 -5.14 3.99
N VAL A 124 22.49 -6.18 4.70
CA VAL A 124 22.20 -6.29 6.12
C VAL A 124 23.05 -5.25 6.87
N ILE A 125 22.40 -4.40 7.62
CA ILE A 125 23.04 -3.43 8.51
C ILE A 125 22.94 -3.98 9.93
N THR A 126 24.08 -4.27 10.53
CA THR A 126 24.15 -4.66 11.94
C THR A 126 24.38 -3.41 12.78
N ILE A 127 23.44 -3.10 13.66
CA ILE A 127 23.56 -2.00 14.63
C ILE A 127 23.84 -2.62 15.99
N THR A 128 24.95 -2.24 16.58
CA THR A 128 25.34 -2.67 17.92
C THR A 128 25.12 -1.55 18.93
N ARG A 129 25.12 -1.89 20.21
CA ARG A 129 24.95 -0.91 21.30
C ARG A 129 26.01 0.22 21.27
N LYS A 130 27.15 -0.01 20.61
CA LYS A 130 28.26 0.95 20.51
C LYS A 130 28.09 1.94 19.35
N ASP A 131 27.10 1.74 18.49
CA ASP A 131 26.92 2.55 17.26
C ASP A 131 26.08 3.81 17.47
N GLY A 132 25.65 4.09 18.71
CA GLY A 132 24.86 5.27 19.05
C GLY A 132 24.90 5.65 20.51
N ASP A 133 24.64 6.94 20.79
CA ASP A 133 24.68 7.50 22.15
C ASP A 133 23.48 7.06 23.00
N SER A 134 22.33 6.89 22.38
CA SER A 134 21.12 6.41 23.03
C SER A 134 20.25 5.57 22.09
N HIS A 135 19.53 4.63 22.64
CA HIS A 135 18.56 3.82 21.90
C HIS A 135 17.31 3.55 22.73
N ARG A 136 16.18 3.49 22.06
CA ARG A 136 14.93 3.02 22.64
C ARG A 136 14.33 1.98 21.70
N PHE A 137 14.12 0.78 22.21
CA PHE A 137 13.42 -0.27 21.52
C PHE A 137 12.13 -0.59 22.29
N THR A 138 11.00 -0.55 21.61
CA THR A 138 9.70 -0.88 22.19
C THR A 138 9.03 -1.90 21.28
N LEU A 139 8.73 -3.06 21.83
CA LEU A 139 7.88 -4.06 21.20
C LEU A 139 6.54 -4.04 21.93
N ALA A 140 5.46 -3.79 21.22
CA ALA A 140 4.11 -3.78 21.80
C ALA A 140 3.19 -4.57 20.88
N ASP A 141 2.65 -5.65 21.39
CA ASP A 141 1.57 -6.41 20.77
C ASP A 141 0.24 -5.85 21.31
N ARG A 142 -0.30 -4.86 20.60
CA ARG A 142 -1.53 -4.15 21.02
C ARG A 142 -2.78 -4.66 20.33
N GLY A 143 -2.65 -5.40 19.27
CA GLY A 143 -3.76 -5.90 18.46
C GLY A 143 -3.73 -7.41 18.39
N ALA A 144 -4.04 -8.08 19.50
CA ALA A 144 -4.07 -9.55 19.57
C ALA A 144 -5.21 -10.16 18.73
N TYR A 145 -5.39 -9.67 17.50
CA TYR A 145 -6.33 -10.26 16.56
C TYR A 145 -5.75 -11.57 16.02
N THR A 146 -6.56 -12.60 16.04
CA THR A 146 -6.19 -13.92 15.52
C THR A 146 -6.70 -14.15 14.10
N GLY A 147 -7.47 -13.21 13.55
CA GLY A 147 -7.97 -13.26 12.19
C GLY A 147 -8.50 -11.92 11.69
N VAL A 148 -8.72 -11.84 10.38
CA VAL A 148 -9.35 -10.69 9.72
C VAL A 148 -10.48 -11.17 8.82
N ILE A 149 -11.66 -10.58 8.95
CA ILE A 149 -12.82 -10.83 8.08
C ILE A 149 -13.06 -9.64 7.17
N ALA A 150 -13.26 -9.91 5.88
CA ALA A 150 -13.70 -8.95 4.88
C ALA A 150 -14.95 -9.46 4.16
N SER A 151 -16.01 -8.66 4.17
CA SER A 151 -17.29 -8.97 3.51
C SER A 151 -17.26 -8.52 2.04
N TRP A 152 -17.92 -9.27 1.16
CA TRP A 152 -18.05 -8.93 -0.25
C TRP A 152 -19.44 -9.23 -0.79
N LEU A 153 -19.83 -8.44 -1.79
CA LEU A 153 -21.12 -8.54 -2.46
C LEU A 153 -20.92 -8.21 -3.95
N HIS A 154 -21.35 -9.11 -4.84
CA HIS A 154 -21.39 -8.81 -6.26
C HIS A 154 -22.47 -7.75 -6.57
N THR A 155 -22.06 -6.54 -6.82
CA THR A 155 -22.98 -5.41 -7.07
C THR A 155 -23.71 -5.51 -8.40
N ARG A 156 -23.18 -6.25 -9.38
CA ARG A 156 -23.81 -6.45 -10.71
C ARG A 156 -24.96 -7.47 -10.70
N GLU A 157 -25.04 -8.31 -9.70
CA GLU A 157 -26.09 -9.29 -9.52
C GLU A 157 -26.40 -9.46 -8.02
N PRO A 158 -27.18 -8.56 -7.40
CA PRO A 158 -27.58 -8.70 -6.02
C PRO A 158 -28.55 -9.89 -5.90
N ALA A 159 -28.05 -11.03 -5.46
CA ALA A 159 -28.87 -12.17 -5.12
C ALA A 159 -28.95 -12.36 -3.61
N LYS A 160 -30.04 -13.03 -3.16
CA LYS A 160 -30.37 -13.31 -1.75
C LYS A 160 -29.15 -13.67 -0.90
N LYS A 161 -29.10 -13.08 0.31
CA LYS A 161 -28.09 -13.36 1.34
C LYS A 161 -28.02 -14.86 1.64
N GLU A 162 -26.94 -15.48 1.24
CA GLU A 162 -26.48 -16.72 1.84
C GLU A 162 -25.15 -16.40 2.54
N SER A 163 -25.17 -16.43 3.85
CA SER A 163 -23.97 -16.30 4.68
C SER A 163 -23.19 -17.61 4.58
N THR A 164 -22.19 -17.65 3.73
CA THR A 164 -21.29 -18.77 3.65
C THR A 164 -19.96 -18.39 4.28
N THR A 165 -19.81 -18.73 5.55
CA THR A 165 -18.52 -18.68 6.24
C THR A 165 -17.61 -19.72 5.60
N VAL A 166 -16.66 -19.30 4.78
CA VAL A 166 -15.72 -20.22 4.13
C VAL A 166 -14.62 -20.60 5.11
N LYS A 167 -14.85 -21.63 5.91
CA LYS A 167 -13.80 -22.30 6.68
C LYS A 167 -12.81 -22.96 5.72
N ARG A 168 -11.51 -22.74 5.92
CA ARG A 168 -10.44 -23.33 5.11
C ARG A 168 -10.42 -24.84 5.31
N LYS A 169 -11.08 -25.62 4.44
CA LYS A 169 -10.92 -27.07 4.38
C LYS A 169 -9.60 -27.45 3.71
N ARG A 170 -8.84 -28.36 4.31
CA ARG A 170 -7.68 -29.04 3.72
C ARG A 170 -8.05 -29.57 2.34
N ARG A 171 -7.18 -29.31 1.35
CA ARG A 171 -7.34 -29.76 -0.04
C ARG A 171 -7.39 -31.29 -0.08
N THR A 172 -8.53 -31.84 -0.35
CA THR A 172 -8.67 -33.19 -0.92
C THR A 172 -9.04 -33.06 -2.40
N LYS A 173 -8.41 -33.90 -3.22
CA LYS A 173 -8.53 -33.93 -4.69
C LYS A 173 -9.98 -34.14 -5.13
N LYS A 174 -10.39 -33.45 -6.19
CA LYS A 174 -11.68 -33.47 -6.91
C LYS A 174 -12.86 -32.85 -6.16
N GLN A 175 -13.05 -31.53 -6.36
CA GLN A 175 -14.35 -30.92 -6.14
C GLN A 175 -14.92 -30.44 -7.48
N LYS A 176 -16.18 -30.84 -7.78
CA LYS A 176 -17.03 -30.23 -8.80
C LYS A 176 -17.06 -28.74 -8.55
N LYS A 177 -17.03 -27.92 -9.63
CA LYS A 177 -17.25 -26.48 -9.53
C LYS A 177 -18.59 -26.24 -8.86
N GLU A 178 -18.57 -25.83 -7.60
CA GLU A 178 -19.75 -25.29 -6.94
C GLU A 178 -20.06 -23.91 -7.58
N PRO A 179 -21.34 -23.54 -7.70
CA PRO A 179 -21.71 -22.22 -8.20
C PRO A 179 -21.06 -21.15 -7.33
N GLU A 180 -20.42 -20.18 -7.98
CA GLU A 180 -19.76 -19.07 -7.26
C GLU A 180 -20.79 -18.34 -6.40
N ALA A 181 -20.54 -18.29 -5.10
CA ALA A 181 -21.39 -17.54 -4.18
C ALA A 181 -21.38 -16.05 -4.60
N LYS A 182 -22.54 -15.42 -4.64
CA LYS A 182 -22.70 -14.02 -5.07
C LYS A 182 -22.35 -13.02 -3.96
N GLN A 183 -22.25 -13.50 -2.73
CA GLN A 183 -21.78 -12.73 -1.56
C GLN A 183 -21.20 -13.68 -0.52
N GLY A 184 -20.39 -13.16 0.39
CA GLY A 184 -19.83 -13.91 1.51
C GLY A 184 -18.79 -13.13 2.27
N ASP A 185 -18.22 -13.81 3.26
CA ASP A 185 -17.12 -13.31 4.07
C ASP A 185 -15.85 -14.11 3.79
N TYR A 186 -14.72 -13.43 3.74
CA TYR A 186 -13.41 -14.04 3.63
C TYR A 186 -12.65 -13.87 4.94
N LEU A 187 -12.31 -14.99 5.58
CA LEU A 187 -11.52 -15.02 6.81
C LEU A 187 -10.07 -15.41 6.52
N VAL A 188 -9.14 -14.66 7.07
CA VAL A 188 -7.71 -14.98 7.17
C VAL A 188 -7.37 -15.16 8.65
N GLY A 189 -6.65 -16.24 9.01
CA GLY A 189 -6.33 -16.56 10.40
C GLY A 189 -7.37 -17.47 11.06
N THR A 190 -7.54 -17.35 12.37
CA THR A 190 -8.53 -18.07 13.16
C THR A 190 -9.74 -17.20 13.47
N ASP A 191 -10.83 -17.80 13.93
CA ASP A 191 -12.12 -17.13 14.16
C ASP A 191 -12.37 -16.74 15.64
N GLU A 192 -11.32 -16.74 16.48
CA GLU A 192 -11.47 -16.47 17.92
C GLU A 192 -11.57 -14.98 18.25
N ASN A 193 -10.56 -14.19 17.84
CA ASN A 193 -10.54 -12.74 18.04
C ASN A 193 -10.33 -12.05 16.69
N VAL A 194 -11.40 -11.69 16.02
CA VAL A 194 -11.38 -11.30 14.61
C VAL A 194 -11.58 -9.80 14.42
N LEU A 195 -10.70 -9.19 13.64
CA LEU A 195 -10.91 -7.84 13.14
C LEU A 195 -11.84 -7.87 11.92
N VAL A 196 -13.04 -7.32 12.05
CA VAL A 196 -13.99 -7.20 10.93
C VAL A 196 -13.74 -5.89 10.19
N LEU A 197 -13.48 -5.98 8.88
CA LEU A 197 -13.34 -4.79 8.04
C LEU A 197 -14.71 -4.17 7.77
N ASN A 198 -14.89 -2.89 8.11
CA ASN A 198 -16.16 -2.18 7.98
C ASN A 198 -16.59 -1.91 6.52
N ARG A 199 -15.80 -2.34 5.55
CA ARG A 199 -16.06 -2.11 4.13
C ARG A 199 -16.50 -3.40 3.44
N THR A 200 -17.64 -3.34 2.72
CA THR A 200 -18.05 -4.39 1.79
C THR A 200 -17.36 -4.20 0.44
N TYR A 201 -16.75 -5.25 -0.08
CA TYR A 201 -16.01 -5.23 -1.34
C TYR A 201 -16.88 -5.72 -2.50
N ALA A 202 -16.63 -5.21 -3.71
CA ALA A 202 -17.43 -5.51 -4.91
C ALA A 202 -17.31 -6.96 -5.41
N ASN A 203 -16.26 -7.68 -4.98
CA ASN A 203 -16.07 -9.09 -5.32
C ASN A 203 -15.16 -9.78 -4.29
N ARG A 204 -15.17 -11.12 -4.33
CA ARG A 204 -14.40 -11.97 -3.43
C ARG A 204 -12.89 -11.70 -3.48
N SER A 205 -12.32 -11.49 -4.66
CA SER A 205 -10.87 -11.29 -4.80
C SER A 205 -10.39 -9.98 -4.16
N ASN A 206 -11.23 -8.94 -4.19
CA ASN A 206 -10.95 -7.68 -3.52
C ASN A 206 -11.05 -7.81 -1.99
N ALA A 207 -12.03 -8.55 -1.47
CA ALA A 207 -12.16 -8.84 -0.04
C ALA A 207 -10.97 -9.68 0.46
N GLU A 208 -10.61 -10.73 -0.27
CA GLU A 208 -9.46 -11.58 0.04
C GLU A 208 -8.17 -10.78 0.10
N ARG A 209 -7.94 -9.93 -0.90
CA ARG A 209 -6.76 -9.05 -0.93
C ARG A 209 -6.73 -8.10 0.26
N ALA A 210 -7.87 -7.45 0.56
CA ALA A 210 -7.97 -6.52 1.67
C ALA A 210 -7.75 -7.20 3.03
N ALA A 211 -8.35 -8.38 3.23
CA ALA A 211 -8.15 -9.16 4.45
C ALA A 211 -6.69 -9.58 4.63
N LYS A 212 -6.04 -10.10 3.58
CA LYS A 212 -4.62 -10.46 3.62
C LYS A 212 -3.72 -9.26 3.90
N MET A 213 -3.99 -8.13 3.25
CA MET A 213 -3.23 -6.90 3.46
C MET A 213 -3.36 -6.35 4.87
N GLN A 214 -4.54 -6.47 5.47
CA GLN A 214 -4.75 -6.05 6.85
C GLN A 214 -4.09 -7.02 7.82
N TRP A 215 -4.14 -8.32 7.53
CA TRP A 215 -3.47 -9.36 8.30
C TRP A 215 -1.95 -9.21 8.33
N GLU A 216 -1.34 -8.85 7.20
CA GLU A 216 0.11 -8.57 7.12
C GLU A 216 0.55 -7.32 7.89
N ARG A 217 -0.39 -6.49 8.36
CA ARG A 217 -0.13 -5.25 9.12
C ARG A 217 -0.35 -5.38 10.63
N LEU A 218 -1.05 -6.44 11.04
CA LEU A 218 -1.25 -6.78 12.44
C LEU A 218 -0.01 -7.42 13.04
#